data_766578f36d428ccc9ccc451d01cfd987
#
_entry.id   766578f36d428ccc9ccc451d01cfd987
#
_cell.length_a   1.000
_cell.length_b   1.000
_cell.length_c   1.000
_cell.angle_alpha   90.00
_cell.angle_beta   90.00
_cell.angle_gamma   90.00
#
_symmetry.space_group_name_H-M   'P 1'
#
loop_
_entity.id
_entity.type
_entity.pdbx_description
1 polymer ?
#
loop_
_entity_poly.entity_id
_entity_poly.type
_entity_poly.pdbx_seq_one_letter_code
_entity_poly.pdbx_strand_id
1 'polypeptide(L)'
;MASAHRVVILGGGFGGLYACKALKRAPVQVTLLDRRNFHLFQPLLYQVATGSLSPGEIASPLRAVLRKQQNTQVLLGEAVDLDAGHRKVMLDSGELEYDTLIVATGSTDSYFGHNNWQRIAPGLKSIEEATEIRHKILYAFEAAEKEHDPEARREWLTFVLVGGGATGVELAGALGEIAHDTLRRDFRSIRPEEAVILLVEGSPRVLPSYPADLSAKAEASLKRLGVTVRTNAFVTDLEPNSVTIKISTGEERIAARTVIWSAGVQASPFGQVLHERAGAELDRGGRVLVNPDCSVPGHPEIFVIGDLAHLDQDGKQLPGVAQVAMQEGGYVAKLIQKRLKAETSAPFRYFDKGNLAVIGRAAAVAQIGPLHMSGLLAWLTWLFVHLMYLVEFSNRVLVFVHWGFLYLTWDRGARLITGSDPLTDDVPIQEMSASRAAKTGIQ
;
A
#
# COMPACT_ATOMS: atom_id res chain seq x y z
N MET A 1 12.29 -32.64 28.50
CA MET A 1 12.92 -31.95 27.37
C MET A 1 12.63 -30.47 27.57
N ALA A 2 13.62 -29.59 27.46
CA ALA A 2 13.35 -28.13 27.51
C ALA A 2 12.40 -27.80 26.37
N SER A 3 11.35 -27.01 26.64
CA SER A 3 10.44 -26.55 25.57
C SER A 3 11.24 -25.73 24.56
N ALA A 4 10.95 -25.93 23.26
CA ALA A 4 11.61 -25.16 22.21
C ALA A 4 11.27 -23.66 22.42
N HIS A 5 12.23 -22.77 22.18
CA HIS A 5 12.08 -21.32 22.27
C HIS A 5 10.99 -20.83 21.30
N ARG A 6 9.98 -20.16 21.81
CA ARG A 6 8.79 -19.72 21.05
C ARG A 6 9.01 -18.32 20.51
N VAL A 7 8.97 -18.19 19.19
CA VAL A 7 9.01 -16.90 18.50
C VAL A 7 7.64 -16.61 17.90
N VAL A 8 6.97 -15.58 18.39
CA VAL A 8 5.71 -15.10 17.81
C VAL A 8 6.00 -13.91 16.91
N ILE A 9 5.45 -13.92 15.68
CA ILE A 9 5.60 -12.86 14.68
C ILE A 9 4.21 -12.34 14.34
N LEU A 10 3.97 -11.04 14.60
CA LEU A 10 2.73 -10.35 14.27
C LEU A 10 2.87 -9.64 12.92
N GLY A 11 2.13 -10.09 11.91
CA GLY A 11 2.12 -9.56 10.55
C GLY A 11 2.95 -10.39 9.58
N GLY A 12 2.30 -10.86 8.50
CA GLY A 12 2.87 -11.60 7.37
C GLY A 12 3.30 -10.71 6.19
N GLY A 13 3.49 -9.40 6.44
CA GLY A 13 4.03 -8.44 5.48
C GLY A 13 5.51 -8.69 5.17
N PHE A 14 6.19 -7.70 4.59
CA PHE A 14 7.61 -7.84 4.21
C PHE A 14 8.50 -8.18 5.41
N GLY A 15 8.40 -7.45 6.52
CA GLY A 15 9.26 -7.68 7.68
C GLY A 15 9.04 -9.06 8.29
N GLY A 16 7.79 -9.39 8.65
CA GLY A 16 7.46 -10.64 9.33
C GLY A 16 7.70 -11.87 8.48
N LEU A 17 7.36 -11.86 7.20
CA LEU A 17 7.63 -12.97 6.29
C LEU A 17 9.14 -13.24 6.14
N TYR A 18 9.94 -12.17 6.00
CA TYR A 18 11.39 -12.32 5.88
C TYR A 18 12.04 -12.78 7.19
N ALA A 19 11.58 -12.30 8.34
CA ALA A 19 12.00 -12.82 9.66
C ALA A 19 11.65 -14.31 9.80
N CYS A 20 10.41 -14.69 9.47
CA CYS A 20 9.95 -16.07 9.51
C CYS A 20 10.82 -16.98 8.62
N LYS A 21 11.04 -16.60 7.36
CA LYS A 21 11.89 -17.37 6.42
C LYS A 21 13.32 -17.51 6.90
N ALA A 22 13.90 -16.48 7.52
CA ALA A 22 15.26 -16.50 8.03
C ALA A 22 15.41 -17.41 9.28
N LEU A 23 14.32 -17.67 10.02
CA LEU A 23 14.27 -18.60 11.16
C LEU A 23 14.06 -20.07 10.75
N LYS A 24 13.95 -20.40 9.46
CA LYS A 24 13.62 -21.75 8.96
C LYS A 24 14.46 -22.89 9.56
N ARG A 25 15.74 -22.64 9.84
CA ARG A 25 16.68 -23.66 10.36
C ARG A 25 17.07 -23.40 11.82
N ALA A 26 16.46 -22.43 12.46
CA ALA A 26 16.72 -22.11 13.86
C ALA A 26 16.05 -23.16 14.78
N PRO A 27 16.63 -23.47 15.94
CA PRO A 27 16.05 -24.39 16.92
C PRO A 27 14.96 -23.70 17.75
N VAL A 28 13.94 -23.16 17.06
CA VAL A 28 12.81 -22.42 17.64
C VAL A 28 11.50 -22.91 17.04
N GLN A 29 10.40 -22.68 17.75
CA GLN A 29 9.05 -22.75 17.22
C GLN A 29 8.60 -21.35 16.81
N VAL A 30 8.22 -21.17 15.55
CA VAL A 30 7.73 -19.89 15.01
C VAL A 30 6.22 -19.95 14.85
N THR A 31 5.51 -18.99 15.41
CA THR A 31 4.10 -18.74 15.11
C THR A 31 3.99 -17.42 14.37
N LEU A 32 3.58 -17.48 13.09
CA LEU A 32 3.27 -16.30 12.28
C LEU A 32 1.77 -16.05 12.33
N LEU A 33 1.37 -14.94 12.93
CA LEU A 33 -0.01 -14.48 13.01
C LEU A 33 -0.24 -13.34 12.02
N ASP A 34 -1.29 -13.42 11.23
CA ASP A 34 -1.75 -12.30 10.39
C ASP A 34 -3.28 -12.31 10.32
N ARG A 35 -3.88 -11.12 10.26
CA ARG A 35 -5.33 -10.95 10.04
C ARG A 35 -5.79 -11.37 8.64
N ARG A 36 -4.85 -11.53 7.71
CA ARG A 36 -5.05 -12.07 6.36
C ARG A 36 -4.28 -13.36 6.17
N ASN A 37 -4.78 -14.24 5.33
CA ASN A 37 -4.13 -15.52 5.05
C ASN A 37 -3.04 -15.45 3.98
N PHE A 38 -2.66 -14.25 3.52
CA PHE A 38 -1.74 -14.04 2.42
C PHE A 38 -0.71 -12.92 2.68
N HIS A 39 0.42 -13.06 2.05
CA HIS A 39 1.40 -11.98 1.88
C HIS A 39 1.04 -11.16 0.64
N LEU A 40 0.97 -9.84 0.79
CA LEU A 40 0.67 -8.91 -0.28
C LEU A 40 1.94 -8.22 -0.77
N PHE A 41 2.19 -8.28 -2.08
CA PHE A 41 3.27 -7.52 -2.71
C PHE A 41 2.78 -6.10 -3.06
N GLN A 42 2.73 -5.24 -2.06
CA GLN A 42 2.18 -3.87 -2.14
C GLN A 42 2.74 -3.01 -3.29
N PRO A 43 4.02 -3.10 -3.74
CA PRO A 43 4.51 -2.28 -4.83
C PRO A 43 3.74 -2.44 -6.15
N LEU A 44 3.02 -3.53 -6.36
CA LEU A 44 2.18 -3.75 -7.53
C LEU A 44 0.69 -3.53 -7.28
N LEU A 45 0.31 -3.03 -6.11
CA LEU A 45 -1.09 -2.86 -5.73
C LEU A 45 -1.84 -1.86 -6.63
N TYR A 46 -1.16 -0.79 -7.08
CA TYR A 46 -1.73 0.16 -8.04
C TYR A 46 -2.14 -0.52 -9.36
N GLN A 47 -1.48 -1.61 -9.78
CA GLN A 47 -1.84 -2.37 -10.98
C GLN A 47 -3.14 -3.17 -10.80
N VAL A 48 -3.44 -3.59 -9.57
CA VAL A 48 -4.75 -4.15 -9.24
C VAL A 48 -5.83 -3.07 -9.27
N ALA A 49 -5.54 -1.90 -8.67
CA ALA A 49 -6.42 -0.75 -8.67
C ALA A 49 -6.72 -0.19 -10.08
N THR A 50 -5.88 -0.49 -11.06
CA THR A 50 -6.03 -0.04 -12.46
C THR A 50 -6.35 -1.17 -13.43
N GLY A 51 -6.68 -2.38 -12.93
CA GLY A 51 -7.09 -3.51 -13.75
C GLY A 51 -6.01 -4.12 -14.65
N SER A 52 -4.73 -3.83 -14.38
CA SER A 52 -3.61 -4.43 -15.11
C SER A 52 -3.29 -5.83 -14.58
N LEU A 53 -3.45 -6.06 -13.28
CA LEU A 53 -3.23 -7.34 -12.61
C LEU A 53 -4.44 -7.73 -11.77
N SER A 54 -4.59 -9.04 -11.56
CA SER A 54 -5.57 -9.59 -10.61
C SER A 54 -4.97 -9.68 -9.20
N PRO A 55 -5.79 -9.60 -8.13
CA PRO A 55 -5.31 -9.73 -6.76
C PRO A 55 -4.43 -10.95 -6.50
N GLY A 56 -4.81 -12.12 -7.04
CA GLY A 56 -4.07 -13.38 -6.87
C GLY A 56 -2.66 -13.41 -7.47
N GLU A 57 -2.33 -12.47 -8.36
CA GLU A 57 -1.00 -12.40 -8.99
C GLU A 57 0.03 -11.71 -8.11
N ILE A 58 -0.43 -10.86 -7.18
CA ILE A 58 0.43 -10.10 -6.24
C ILE A 58 0.25 -10.54 -4.78
N ALA A 59 -0.68 -11.45 -4.52
CA ALA A 59 -0.93 -12.02 -3.19
C ALA A 59 -0.62 -13.52 -3.17
N SER A 60 0.11 -13.95 -2.16
CA SER A 60 0.53 -15.35 -2.00
C SER A 60 0.08 -15.90 -0.65
N PRO A 61 -0.69 -17.00 -0.59
CA PRO A 61 -1.11 -17.58 0.68
C PRO A 61 0.08 -17.92 1.58
N LEU A 62 0.11 -17.39 2.81
CA LEU A 62 1.23 -17.57 3.75
C LEU A 62 1.53 -19.04 4.00
N ARG A 63 0.50 -19.89 4.14
CA ARG A 63 0.69 -21.33 4.32
C ARG A 63 1.35 -22.00 3.11
N ALA A 64 1.05 -21.56 1.89
CA ALA A 64 1.69 -22.07 0.67
C ALA A 64 3.17 -21.67 0.62
N VAL A 65 3.46 -20.38 0.90
CA VAL A 65 4.82 -19.83 0.93
C VAL A 65 5.70 -20.54 1.96
N LEU A 66 5.14 -20.87 3.13
CA LEU A 66 5.87 -21.45 4.28
C LEU A 66 5.74 -22.97 4.40
N ARG A 67 5.04 -23.67 3.48
CA ARG A 67 4.72 -25.10 3.58
C ARG A 67 5.93 -26.04 3.79
N LYS A 68 7.12 -25.62 3.35
CA LYS A 68 8.38 -26.38 3.50
C LYS A 68 9.14 -26.04 4.78
N GLN A 69 8.59 -25.21 5.65
CA GLN A 69 9.22 -24.78 6.89
C GLN A 69 8.57 -25.48 8.08
N GLN A 70 9.21 -26.55 8.56
CA GLN A 70 8.64 -27.48 9.55
C GLN A 70 8.48 -26.86 10.97
N ASN A 71 9.31 -25.87 11.31
CA ASN A 71 9.28 -25.22 12.61
C ASN A 71 8.34 -24.01 12.66
N THR A 72 7.43 -23.87 11.66
CA THR A 72 6.53 -22.71 11.57
C THR A 72 5.08 -23.11 11.49
N GLN A 73 4.28 -22.50 12.36
CA GLN A 73 2.83 -22.49 12.31
C GLN A 73 2.35 -21.13 11.81
N VAL A 74 1.34 -21.11 10.91
CA VAL A 74 0.68 -19.88 10.46
C VAL A 74 -0.72 -19.86 11.08
N LEU A 75 -1.07 -18.76 11.72
CA LEU A 75 -2.41 -18.52 12.29
C LEU A 75 -3.07 -17.33 11.59
N LEU A 76 -4.36 -17.48 11.32
CA LEU A 76 -5.23 -16.39 10.90
C LEU A 76 -5.88 -15.81 12.17
N GLY A 77 -5.70 -14.53 12.43
CA GLY A 77 -6.24 -13.84 13.61
C GLY A 77 -5.62 -12.46 13.78
N GLU A 78 -6.17 -11.68 14.66
CA GLU A 78 -5.72 -10.33 14.96
C GLU A 78 -5.18 -10.24 16.41
N ALA A 79 -4.01 -9.64 16.54
CA ALA A 79 -3.46 -9.30 17.85
C ALA A 79 -4.12 -7.98 18.30
N VAL A 80 -4.82 -8.03 19.43
CA VAL A 80 -5.61 -6.90 19.95
C VAL A 80 -5.01 -6.25 21.18
N ASP A 81 -4.22 -7.00 21.98
CA ASP A 81 -3.57 -6.48 23.18
C ASP A 81 -2.29 -7.29 23.51
N LEU A 82 -1.53 -6.84 24.51
CA LEU A 82 -0.27 -7.41 24.94
C LEU A 82 -0.19 -7.44 26.47
N ASP A 83 0.18 -8.58 27.05
CA ASP A 83 0.68 -8.69 28.41
C ASP A 83 2.20 -8.90 28.36
N ALA A 84 2.95 -7.80 28.41
CA ALA A 84 4.40 -7.85 28.35
C ALA A 84 5.03 -8.53 29.59
N GLY A 85 4.40 -8.39 30.75
CA GLY A 85 4.87 -8.99 32.01
C GLY A 85 4.81 -10.51 32.03
N HIS A 86 3.73 -11.08 31.47
CA HIS A 86 3.57 -12.55 31.38
C HIS A 86 3.95 -13.08 29.98
N ARG A 87 4.46 -12.23 29.08
CA ARG A 87 4.86 -12.59 27.71
C ARG A 87 3.75 -13.25 26.91
N LYS A 88 2.57 -12.61 26.86
CA LYS A 88 1.39 -13.08 26.15
C LYS A 88 0.90 -12.02 25.17
N VAL A 89 0.56 -12.44 23.97
CA VAL A 89 -0.20 -11.64 23.01
C VAL A 89 -1.65 -12.06 23.09
N MET A 90 -2.54 -11.09 23.28
CA MET A 90 -3.98 -11.32 23.29
C MET A 90 -4.51 -11.23 21.87
N LEU A 91 -5.32 -12.20 21.47
CA LEU A 91 -5.95 -12.27 20.15
C LEU A 91 -7.45 -11.97 20.28
N ASP A 92 -8.08 -11.74 19.14
CA ASP A 92 -9.54 -11.74 19.01
C ASP A 92 -10.20 -13.05 19.47
N SER A 93 -9.45 -14.17 19.47
CA SER A 93 -9.93 -15.53 19.75
C SER A 93 -9.02 -16.35 20.68
N GLY A 94 -8.33 -15.71 21.63
CA GLY A 94 -7.47 -16.41 22.58
C GLY A 94 -6.18 -15.68 22.90
N GLU A 95 -5.14 -16.42 23.27
CA GLU A 95 -3.82 -15.86 23.63
C GLU A 95 -2.68 -16.70 23.05
N LEU A 96 -1.52 -16.07 22.82
CA LEU A 96 -0.27 -16.71 22.42
C LEU A 96 0.84 -16.34 23.39
N GLU A 97 1.47 -17.34 23.98
CA GLU A 97 2.67 -17.15 24.78
C GLU A 97 3.91 -17.07 23.88
N TYR A 98 4.87 -16.21 24.25
CA TYR A 98 6.14 -16.05 23.52
C TYR A 98 7.35 -16.00 24.45
N ASP A 99 8.49 -16.43 23.93
CA ASP A 99 9.80 -16.16 24.54
C ASP A 99 10.48 -14.99 23.81
N THR A 100 10.14 -14.81 22.51
CA THR A 100 10.50 -13.64 21.71
C THR A 100 9.30 -13.22 20.86
N LEU A 101 9.01 -11.91 20.82
CA LEU A 101 7.95 -11.30 20.02
C LEU A 101 8.56 -10.42 18.93
N ILE A 102 8.12 -10.58 17.69
CA ILE A 102 8.45 -9.69 16.56
C ILE A 102 7.15 -9.03 16.08
N VAL A 103 7.06 -7.72 16.23
CA VAL A 103 5.91 -6.93 15.79
C VAL A 103 6.23 -6.29 14.45
N ALA A 104 5.53 -6.75 13.39
CA ALA A 104 5.72 -6.35 12.00
C ALA A 104 4.37 -5.96 11.35
N THR A 105 3.52 -5.26 12.11
CA THR A 105 2.14 -4.93 11.73
C THR A 105 2.03 -3.77 10.72
N GLY A 106 3.14 -3.12 10.40
CA GLY A 106 3.25 -2.15 9.31
C GLY A 106 2.56 -0.81 9.59
N SER A 107 1.96 -0.24 8.57
CA SER A 107 1.30 1.08 8.57
C SER A 107 -0.07 1.04 7.92
N THR A 108 -0.88 2.06 8.19
CA THR A 108 -2.19 2.33 7.57
C THR A 108 -2.17 3.69 6.87
N ASP A 109 -3.20 4.00 6.09
CA ASP A 109 -3.34 5.32 5.51
C ASP A 109 -3.61 6.37 6.60
N SER A 110 -3.08 7.58 6.39
CA SER A 110 -3.30 8.72 7.26
C SER A 110 -4.15 9.76 6.53
N TYR A 111 -5.28 10.11 7.13
CA TYR A 111 -6.14 11.19 6.67
C TYR A 111 -5.93 12.49 7.48
N PHE A 112 -4.80 12.61 8.19
CA PHE A 112 -4.40 13.79 8.97
C PHE A 112 -5.49 14.28 9.94
N GLY A 113 -6.20 13.34 10.59
CA GLY A 113 -7.30 13.63 11.54
C GLY A 113 -8.71 13.60 10.93
N HIS A 114 -8.82 13.56 9.61
CA HIS A 114 -10.11 13.51 8.89
C HIS A 114 -10.50 12.06 8.52
N ASN A 115 -10.60 11.18 9.49
CA ASN A 115 -10.83 9.75 9.25
C ASN A 115 -12.14 9.43 8.50
N ASN A 116 -13.13 10.34 8.53
CA ASN A 116 -14.35 10.24 7.74
C ASN A 116 -14.10 10.31 6.22
N TRP A 117 -12.99 10.89 5.77
CA TRP A 117 -12.64 10.97 4.35
C TRP A 117 -12.34 9.60 3.72
N GLN A 118 -11.98 8.60 4.52
CA GLN A 118 -11.74 7.23 4.03
C GLN A 118 -12.93 6.66 3.26
N ARG A 119 -14.16 7.00 3.64
CA ARG A 119 -15.37 6.54 2.95
C ARG A 119 -15.53 7.15 1.56
N ILE A 120 -15.01 8.36 1.35
CA ILE A 120 -15.10 9.11 0.08
C ILE A 120 -13.90 8.80 -0.81
N ALA A 121 -12.71 8.86 -0.24
CA ALA A 121 -11.42 8.72 -0.90
C ALA A 121 -10.67 7.50 -0.34
N PRO A 122 -10.84 6.30 -0.91
CA PRO A 122 -10.15 5.10 -0.45
C PRO A 122 -8.63 5.26 -0.58
N GLY A 123 -7.92 4.69 0.38
CA GLY A 123 -6.46 4.54 0.34
C GLY A 123 -6.01 3.40 -0.57
N LEU A 124 -4.70 3.10 -0.55
CA LEU A 124 -4.13 2.01 -1.36
C LEU A 124 -3.11 1.19 -0.56
N LYS A 125 -3.58 0.51 0.48
CA LYS A 125 -2.76 -0.37 1.34
C LYS A 125 -3.22 -1.83 1.33
N SER A 126 -4.43 -2.11 0.85
CA SER A 126 -5.04 -3.43 0.85
C SER A 126 -5.61 -3.80 -0.51
N ILE A 127 -5.87 -5.10 -0.72
CA ILE A 127 -6.54 -5.61 -1.94
C ILE A 127 -7.96 -5.05 -2.03
N GLU A 128 -8.64 -4.95 -0.89
CA GLU A 128 -10.00 -4.44 -0.79
C GLU A 128 -10.06 -3.00 -1.31
N GLU A 129 -9.19 -2.13 -0.83
CA GLU A 129 -9.06 -0.74 -1.30
C GLU A 129 -8.66 -0.67 -2.79
N ALA A 130 -7.73 -1.50 -3.23
CA ALA A 130 -7.36 -1.54 -4.65
C ALA A 130 -8.52 -1.97 -5.56
N THR A 131 -9.33 -2.92 -5.13
CA THR A 131 -10.52 -3.35 -5.89
C THR A 131 -11.64 -2.32 -5.82
N GLU A 132 -11.79 -1.59 -4.71
CA GLU A 132 -12.69 -0.45 -4.59
C GLU A 132 -12.28 0.69 -5.52
N ILE A 133 -11.00 1.07 -5.54
CA ILE A 133 -10.48 2.08 -6.48
C ILE A 133 -10.75 1.66 -7.92
N ARG A 134 -10.49 0.39 -8.27
CA ARG A 134 -10.78 -0.14 -9.61
C ARG A 134 -12.26 0.00 -9.95
N HIS A 135 -13.15 -0.35 -9.01
CA HIS A 135 -14.59 -0.17 -9.16
C HIS A 135 -14.90 1.29 -9.44
N LYS A 136 -14.47 2.23 -8.58
CA LYS A 136 -14.74 3.68 -8.71
C LYS A 136 -14.25 4.22 -10.05
N ILE A 137 -13.04 3.88 -10.48
CA ILE A 137 -12.47 4.33 -11.76
C ILE A 137 -13.34 3.83 -12.93
N LEU A 138 -13.60 2.54 -13.02
CA LEU A 138 -14.34 1.96 -14.14
C LEU A 138 -15.80 2.38 -14.14
N TYR A 139 -16.44 2.42 -12.96
CA TYR A 139 -17.83 2.86 -12.81
C TYR A 139 -18.02 4.34 -13.22
N ALA A 140 -17.03 5.20 -12.97
CA ALA A 140 -17.09 6.59 -13.37
C ALA A 140 -17.24 6.75 -14.89
N PHE A 141 -16.53 5.95 -15.70
CA PHE A 141 -16.69 5.96 -17.16
C PHE A 141 -18.05 5.40 -17.60
N GLU A 142 -18.53 4.32 -16.94
CA GLU A 142 -19.87 3.76 -17.22
C GLU A 142 -21.01 4.71 -16.86
N ALA A 143 -20.86 5.46 -15.77
CA ALA A 143 -21.81 6.47 -15.35
C ALA A 143 -21.80 7.67 -16.31
N ALA A 144 -20.62 8.12 -16.72
CA ALA A 144 -20.48 9.21 -17.70
C ALA A 144 -21.09 8.85 -19.07
N GLU A 145 -21.00 7.58 -19.51
CA GLU A 145 -21.60 7.11 -20.77
C GLU A 145 -23.13 7.27 -20.78
N LYS A 146 -23.76 7.09 -19.62
CA LYS A 146 -25.23 7.19 -19.43
C LYS A 146 -25.71 8.61 -19.10
N GLU A 147 -24.80 9.48 -18.65
CA GLU A 147 -25.15 10.82 -18.19
C GLU A 147 -25.44 11.75 -19.38
N HIS A 148 -26.56 12.47 -19.31
CA HIS A 148 -26.98 13.40 -20.37
C HIS A 148 -26.62 14.86 -20.05
N ASP A 149 -26.53 15.21 -18.76
CA ASP A 149 -26.09 16.54 -18.34
C ASP A 149 -24.57 16.69 -18.51
N PRO A 150 -24.10 17.65 -19.31
CA PRO A 150 -22.67 17.84 -19.56
C PRO A 150 -21.87 18.18 -18.31
N GLU A 151 -22.45 18.89 -17.33
CA GLU A 151 -21.77 19.24 -16.08
C GLU A 151 -21.60 18.01 -15.19
N ALA A 152 -22.68 17.25 -14.98
CA ALA A 152 -22.63 15.99 -14.24
C ALA A 152 -21.72 14.94 -14.91
N ARG A 153 -21.73 14.89 -16.24
CA ARG A 153 -20.79 14.05 -17.02
C ARG A 153 -19.34 14.43 -16.76
N ARG A 154 -19.04 15.72 -16.72
CA ARG A 154 -17.70 16.22 -16.42
C ARG A 154 -17.26 15.87 -14.99
N GLU A 155 -18.17 15.91 -14.00
CA GLU A 155 -17.88 15.47 -12.63
C GLU A 155 -17.47 13.98 -12.59
N TRP A 156 -18.17 13.11 -13.35
CA TRP A 156 -17.81 11.69 -13.48
C TRP A 156 -16.45 11.48 -14.15
N LEU A 157 -16.09 12.28 -15.15
CA LEU A 157 -14.82 12.21 -15.87
C LEU A 157 -13.69 12.99 -15.17
N THR A 158 -13.92 13.53 -13.98
CA THR A 158 -12.90 14.20 -13.18
C THR A 158 -12.41 13.29 -12.06
N PHE A 159 -11.11 13.00 -12.07
CA PHE A 159 -10.43 12.15 -11.11
C PHE A 159 -9.41 12.96 -10.33
N VAL A 160 -9.47 12.91 -9.00
CA VAL A 160 -8.53 13.60 -8.14
C VAL A 160 -7.73 12.59 -7.33
N LEU A 161 -6.42 12.59 -7.51
CA LEU A 161 -5.49 11.77 -6.75
C LEU A 161 -4.75 12.67 -5.77
N VAL A 162 -4.79 12.32 -4.49
CA VAL A 162 -4.17 13.12 -3.42
C VAL A 162 -2.89 12.44 -2.95
N GLY A 163 -1.75 13.14 -3.08
CA GLY A 163 -0.41 12.66 -2.75
C GLY A 163 0.45 12.33 -3.96
N GLY A 164 1.54 13.08 -4.16
CA GLY A 164 2.50 12.94 -5.26
C GLY A 164 3.72 12.08 -4.93
N GLY A 165 3.62 11.18 -3.94
CA GLY A 165 4.61 10.12 -3.70
C GLY A 165 4.61 9.06 -4.81
N ALA A 166 5.41 8.00 -4.65
CA ALA A 166 5.53 6.93 -5.66
C ALA A 166 4.15 6.32 -6.01
N THR A 167 3.36 5.95 -5.02
CA THR A 167 2.01 5.38 -5.22
C THR A 167 1.09 6.28 -6.04
N GLY A 168 1.03 7.58 -5.68
CA GLY A 168 0.18 8.53 -6.40
C GLY A 168 0.63 8.79 -7.83
N VAL A 169 1.94 8.87 -8.07
CA VAL A 169 2.53 9.04 -9.41
C VAL A 169 2.25 7.81 -10.28
N GLU A 170 2.44 6.60 -9.75
CA GLU A 170 2.18 5.33 -10.44
C GLU A 170 0.69 5.19 -10.79
N LEU A 171 -0.18 5.50 -9.84
CA LEU A 171 -1.63 5.42 -10.03
C LEU A 171 -2.12 6.48 -11.04
N ALA A 172 -1.63 7.72 -10.94
CA ALA A 172 -1.99 8.81 -11.87
C ALA A 172 -1.55 8.49 -13.30
N GLY A 173 -0.33 7.99 -13.46
CA GLY A 173 0.17 7.57 -14.77
C GLY A 173 -0.64 6.42 -15.36
N ALA A 174 -0.95 5.39 -14.55
CA ALA A 174 -1.76 4.27 -14.99
C ALA A 174 -3.20 4.68 -15.35
N LEU A 175 -3.79 5.65 -14.65
CA LEU A 175 -5.10 6.20 -14.98
C LEU A 175 -5.06 7.00 -16.29
N GLY A 176 -3.99 7.75 -16.54
CA GLY A 176 -3.76 8.42 -17.83
C GLY A 176 -3.74 7.42 -19.00
N GLU A 177 -3.03 6.29 -18.85
CA GLU A 177 -3.02 5.21 -19.85
C GLU A 177 -4.40 4.55 -20.03
N ILE A 178 -5.19 4.39 -18.94
CA ILE A 178 -6.56 3.89 -19.03
C ILE A 178 -7.41 4.80 -19.91
N ALA A 179 -7.39 6.09 -19.62
CA ALA A 179 -8.22 7.07 -20.31
C ALA A 179 -7.82 7.24 -21.78
N HIS A 180 -6.51 7.35 -22.07
CA HIS A 180 -6.04 7.71 -23.42
C HIS A 180 -5.84 6.50 -24.35
N ASP A 181 -5.54 5.33 -23.80
CA ASP A 181 -5.18 4.15 -24.60
C ASP A 181 -6.17 3.00 -24.41
N THR A 182 -6.38 2.57 -23.14
CA THR A 182 -7.13 1.34 -22.85
C THR A 182 -8.61 1.46 -23.20
N LEU A 183 -9.28 2.52 -22.75
CA LEU A 183 -10.74 2.71 -22.91
C LEU A 183 -11.14 3.51 -24.17
N ARG A 184 -10.18 3.97 -24.95
CA ARG A 184 -10.39 4.89 -26.08
C ARG A 184 -11.48 4.46 -27.07
N ARG A 185 -11.72 3.16 -27.22
CA ARG A 185 -12.68 2.60 -28.19
C ARG A 185 -13.85 1.88 -27.56
N ASP A 186 -13.95 1.87 -26.23
CA ASP A 186 -14.95 1.07 -25.51
C ASP A 186 -16.30 1.79 -25.45
N PHE A 187 -16.30 3.12 -25.39
CA PHE A 187 -17.50 3.96 -25.22
C PHE A 187 -17.98 4.60 -26.51
N ARG A 188 -19.23 5.05 -26.55
CA ARG A 188 -19.89 5.64 -27.74
C ARG A 188 -20.38 7.05 -27.49
N SER A 189 -20.84 7.36 -26.26
CA SER A 189 -21.39 8.68 -25.89
C SER A 189 -20.35 9.61 -25.30
N ILE A 190 -19.26 9.05 -24.77
CA ILE A 190 -18.14 9.79 -24.18
C ILE A 190 -16.83 9.52 -24.91
N ARG A 191 -15.87 10.38 -24.69
CA ARG A 191 -14.48 10.22 -25.10
C ARG A 191 -13.62 10.09 -23.83
N PRO A 192 -13.19 8.88 -23.46
CA PRO A 192 -12.40 8.67 -22.24
C PRO A 192 -11.14 9.56 -22.16
N GLU A 193 -10.55 9.90 -23.29
CA GLU A 193 -9.41 10.82 -23.38
C GLU A 193 -9.71 12.26 -22.95
N GLU A 194 -10.98 12.64 -22.78
CA GLU A 194 -11.40 13.94 -22.21
C GLU A 194 -11.42 13.94 -20.67
N ALA A 195 -11.09 12.80 -20.04
CA ALA A 195 -11.01 12.71 -18.59
C ALA A 195 -9.98 13.71 -18.02
N VAL A 196 -10.40 14.41 -16.97
CA VAL A 196 -9.56 15.34 -16.22
C VAL A 196 -8.92 14.58 -15.08
N ILE A 197 -7.60 14.41 -15.10
CA ILE A 197 -6.84 13.70 -14.08
C ILE A 197 -5.96 14.71 -13.35
N LEU A 198 -6.26 14.92 -12.08
CA LEU A 198 -5.54 15.87 -11.21
C LEU A 198 -4.73 15.10 -10.16
N LEU A 199 -3.43 15.36 -10.08
CA LEU A 199 -2.57 14.89 -9.01
C LEU A 199 -2.25 16.06 -8.09
N VAL A 200 -2.79 16.05 -6.87
CA VAL A 200 -2.64 17.09 -5.85
C VAL A 200 -1.52 16.71 -4.89
N GLU A 201 -0.51 17.55 -4.74
CA GLU A 201 0.66 17.32 -3.89
C GLU A 201 0.96 18.55 -3.02
N GLY A 202 1.11 18.32 -1.71
CA GLY A 202 1.44 19.40 -0.75
C GLY A 202 2.85 19.93 -0.87
N SER A 203 3.79 19.10 -1.31
CA SER A 203 5.19 19.50 -1.52
C SER A 203 5.36 20.30 -2.81
N PRO A 204 6.51 21.04 -2.98
CA PRO A 204 6.78 21.80 -4.20
C PRO A 204 6.98 20.96 -5.47
N ARG A 205 7.08 19.64 -5.35
CA ARG A 205 7.32 18.72 -6.48
C ARG A 205 6.77 17.32 -6.18
N VAL A 206 6.44 16.57 -7.21
CA VAL A 206 6.14 15.13 -7.09
C VAL A 206 7.41 14.35 -6.74
N LEU A 207 7.26 13.16 -6.17
CA LEU A 207 8.38 12.32 -5.71
C LEU A 207 9.39 13.12 -4.85
N PRO A 208 8.97 13.76 -3.77
CA PRO A 208 9.82 14.68 -3.00
C PRO A 208 11.07 14.01 -2.42
N SER A 209 11.03 12.69 -2.19
CA SER A 209 12.18 11.89 -1.73
C SER A 209 13.20 11.55 -2.82
N TYR A 210 12.88 11.81 -4.09
CA TYR A 210 13.79 11.57 -5.20
C TYR A 210 14.60 12.83 -5.54
N PRO A 211 15.76 12.70 -6.24
CA PRO A 211 16.49 13.84 -6.80
C PRO A 211 15.60 14.73 -7.67
N ALA A 212 15.89 16.03 -7.65
CA ALA A 212 15.04 17.05 -8.33
C ALA A 212 14.95 16.81 -9.85
N ASP A 213 16.01 16.33 -10.49
CA ASP A 213 16.04 16.00 -11.92
C ASP A 213 15.13 14.83 -12.26
N LEU A 214 15.03 13.80 -11.39
CA LEU A 214 14.14 12.67 -11.56
C LEU A 214 12.68 13.06 -11.31
N SER A 215 12.43 13.90 -10.29
CA SER A 215 11.11 14.48 -10.03
C SER A 215 10.60 15.26 -11.25
N ALA A 216 11.42 16.13 -11.83
CA ALA A 216 11.04 16.89 -13.03
C ALA A 216 10.74 15.98 -14.25
N LYS A 217 11.50 14.90 -14.43
CA LYS A 217 11.26 13.90 -15.51
C LYS A 217 9.97 13.13 -15.27
N ALA A 218 9.65 12.79 -14.02
CA ALA A 218 8.38 12.15 -13.65
C ALA A 218 7.19 13.07 -13.96
N GLU A 219 7.24 14.33 -13.55
CA GLU A 219 6.20 15.32 -13.83
C GLU A 219 6.01 15.52 -15.33
N ALA A 220 7.10 15.65 -16.10
CA ALA A 220 7.02 15.74 -17.55
C ALA A 220 6.38 14.50 -18.21
N SER A 221 6.60 13.32 -17.63
CA SER A 221 5.97 12.07 -18.11
C SER A 221 4.48 12.02 -17.77
N LEU A 222 4.08 12.44 -16.55
CA LEU A 222 2.67 12.57 -16.15
C LEU A 222 1.92 13.52 -17.09
N LYS A 223 2.51 14.68 -17.40
CA LYS A 223 1.95 15.64 -18.34
C LYS A 223 1.67 15.04 -19.74
N ARG A 224 2.59 14.21 -20.24
CA ARG A 224 2.40 13.51 -21.54
C ARG A 224 1.25 12.52 -21.51
N LEU A 225 0.93 11.97 -20.32
CA LEU A 225 -0.21 11.07 -20.11
C LEU A 225 -1.51 11.82 -19.78
N GLY A 226 -1.58 13.14 -19.98
CA GLY A 226 -2.77 13.94 -19.71
C GLY A 226 -3.02 14.25 -18.23
N VAL A 227 -2.08 13.96 -17.33
CA VAL A 227 -2.21 14.25 -15.90
C VAL A 227 -1.79 15.69 -15.61
N THR A 228 -2.67 16.43 -14.95
CA THR A 228 -2.38 17.76 -14.42
C THR A 228 -1.84 17.64 -12.99
N VAL A 229 -0.61 18.09 -12.78
CA VAL A 229 0.01 18.11 -11.45
C VAL A 229 -0.20 19.47 -10.78
N ARG A 230 -0.71 19.44 -9.54
CA ARG A 230 -0.93 20.60 -8.68
C ARG A 230 -0.06 20.46 -7.44
N THR A 231 1.11 21.08 -7.45
CA THR A 231 2.04 21.13 -6.30
C THR A 231 1.72 22.31 -5.38
N ASN A 232 2.24 22.28 -4.13
CA ASN A 232 1.92 23.26 -3.08
C ASN A 232 0.40 23.40 -2.87
N ALA A 233 -0.33 22.30 -3.02
CA ALA A 233 -1.77 22.24 -2.92
C ALA A 233 -2.18 21.22 -1.85
N PHE A 234 -3.02 21.63 -0.92
CA PHE A 234 -3.47 20.80 0.20
C PHE A 234 -4.98 20.62 0.14
N VAL A 235 -5.44 19.38 0.30
CA VAL A 235 -6.88 19.10 0.46
C VAL A 235 -7.30 19.64 1.84
N THR A 236 -8.34 20.48 1.85
CA THR A 236 -8.91 21.07 3.07
C THR A 236 -10.29 20.53 3.38
N ASP A 237 -11.02 20.02 2.37
CA ASP A 237 -12.30 19.37 2.55
C ASP A 237 -12.61 18.34 1.46
N LEU A 238 -13.38 17.31 1.81
CA LEU A 238 -13.88 16.26 0.91
C LEU A 238 -15.38 16.05 1.12
N GLU A 239 -16.12 16.20 0.03
CA GLU A 239 -17.52 15.85 -0.07
C GLU A 239 -17.72 14.75 -1.14
N PRO A 240 -18.86 14.06 -1.18
CA PRO A 240 -19.11 12.97 -2.15
C PRO A 240 -18.89 13.36 -3.63
N ASN A 241 -19.12 14.63 -3.98
CA ASN A 241 -19.06 15.12 -5.36
C ASN A 241 -18.06 16.27 -5.55
N SER A 242 -17.24 16.58 -4.55
CA SER A 242 -16.26 17.66 -4.68
C SER A 242 -15.09 17.50 -3.71
N VAL A 243 -13.97 18.08 -4.11
CA VAL A 243 -12.79 18.26 -3.27
C VAL A 243 -12.41 19.73 -3.23
N THR A 244 -12.15 20.26 -2.03
CA THR A 244 -11.62 21.61 -1.86
C THR A 244 -10.13 21.53 -1.62
N ILE A 245 -9.36 22.27 -2.42
CA ILE A 245 -7.90 22.38 -2.28
C ILE A 245 -7.51 23.81 -1.95
N LYS A 246 -6.53 23.95 -1.06
CA LYS A 246 -5.90 25.23 -0.74
C LYS A 246 -4.61 25.37 -1.53
N ILE A 247 -4.50 26.45 -2.29
CA ILE A 247 -3.33 26.85 -3.07
C ILE A 247 -2.87 28.25 -2.63
N SER A 248 -1.76 28.73 -3.18
CA SER A 248 -1.20 30.05 -2.81
C SER A 248 -2.15 31.24 -3.05
N THR A 249 -3.08 31.12 -3.99
CA THR A 249 -4.05 32.17 -4.36
C THR A 249 -5.38 32.09 -3.62
N GLY A 250 -5.60 31.06 -2.79
CA GLY A 250 -6.85 30.86 -2.05
C GLY A 250 -7.31 29.42 -2.08
N GLU A 251 -8.60 29.21 -1.90
CA GLU A 251 -9.24 27.88 -2.01
C GLU A 251 -9.91 27.71 -3.36
N GLU A 252 -9.81 26.49 -3.91
CA GLU A 252 -10.43 26.07 -5.15
C GLU A 252 -11.28 24.84 -4.89
N ARG A 253 -12.55 24.88 -5.25
CA ARG A 253 -13.45 23.74 -5.19
C ARG A 253 -13.51 23.06 -6.57
N ILE A 254 -13.23 21.78 -6.60
CA ILE A 254 -13.19 20.94 -7.80
C ILE A 254 -14.33 19.94 -7.71
N ALA A 255 -15.24 19.99 -8.68
CA ALA A 255 -16.31 19.01 -8.82
C ALA A 255 -15.72 17.70 -9.36
N ALA A 256 -15.77 16.64 -8.56
CA ALA A 256 -15.23 15.33 -8.88
C ALA A 256 -15.92 14.24 -8.04
N ARG A 257 -16.31 13.14 -8.66
CA ARG A 257 -16.95 12.00 -8.00
C ARG A 257 -15.97 10.88 -7.64
N THR A 258 -14.76 10.95 -8.17
CA THR A 258 -13.71 9.99 -7.87
C THR A 258 -12.51 10.70 -7.27
N VAL A 259 -12.32 10.50 -5.97
CA VAL A 259 -11.15 10.95 -5.23
C VAL A 259 -10.42 9.72 -4.70
N ILE A 260 -9.10 9.66 -4.83
CA ILE A 260 -8.25 8.57 -4.39
C ILE A 260 -7.16 9.11 -3.48
N TRP A 261 -6.97 8.48 -2.32
CA TRP A 261 -6.04 8.95 -1.31
C TRP A 261 -4.74 8.15 -1.34
N SER A 262 -3.63 8.82 -1.60
CA SER A 262 -2.28 8.25 -1.52
C SER A 262 -1.32 9.14 -0.71
N ALA A 263 -1.88 10.09 0.06
CA ALA A 263 -1.13 11.05 0.85
C ALA A 263 -1.03 10.60 2.31
N GLY A 264 0.21 10.36 2.74
CA GLY A 264 0.49 10.08 4.13
C GLY A 264 0.19 8.64 4.58
N VAL A 265 1.01 8.21 5.52
CA VAL A 265 0.86 6.93 6.22
C VAL A 265 1.06 7.16 7.70
N GLN A 266 0.38 6.39 8.54
CA GLN A 266 0.56 6.35 9.98
C GLN A 266 0.88 4.93 10.42
N ALA A 267 1.56 4.80 11.53
CA ALA A 267 1.88 3.51 12.10
C ALA A 267 0.62 2.70 12.44
N SER A 268 0.74 1.39 12.42
CA SER A 268 -0.34 0.49 12.84
C SER A 268 -0.79 0.80 14.28
N PRO A 269 -2.08 0.64 14.61
CA PRO A 269 -2.61 0.88 15.96
C PRO A 269 -1.91 0.05 17.06
N PHE A 270 -1.26 -1.04 16.71
CA PHE A 270 -0.52 -1.87 17.67
C PHE A 270 0.68 -1.14 18.30
N GLY A 271 1.15 -0.04 17.69
CA GLY A 271 2.12 0.87 18.30
C GLY A 271 1.61 1.46 19.61
N GLN A 272 0.34 1.85 19.67
CA GLN A 272 -0.30 2.35 20.89
C GLN A 272 -0.39 1.26 21.97
N VAL A 273 -0.70 0.02 21.57
CA VAL A 273 -0.69 -1.13 22.50
C VAL A 273 0.71 -1.32 23.12
N LEU A 274 1.77 -1.24 22.32
CA LEU A 274 3.14 -1.33 22.83
C LEU A 274 3.48 -0.17 23.78
N HIS A 275 2.99 1.03 23.51
CA HIS A 275 3.15 2.17 24.42
C HIS A 275 2.48 1.91 25.77
N GLU A 276 1.24 1.47 25.77
CA GLU A 276 0.44 1.28 26.99
C GLU A 276 0.89 0.04 27.80
N ARG A 277 1.32 -1.03 27.13
CA ARG A 277 1.60 -2.34 27.75
C ARG A 277 3.08 -2.64 27.98
N ALA A 278 3.96 -2.01 27.20
CA ALA A 278 5.42 -2.21 27.30
C ALA A 278 6.18 -0.90 27.53
N GLY A 279 5.49 0.25 27.73
CA GLY A 279 6.14 1.54 27.95
C GLY A 279 6.95 2.04 26.76
N ALA A 280 6.68 1.54 25.55
CA ALA A 280 7.39 1.96 24.35
C ALA A 280 7.12 3.44 24.03
N GLU A 281 8.14 4.21 23.68
CA GLU A 281 7.99 5.57 23.22
C GLU A 281 7.55 5.60 21.74
N LEU A 282 6.68 6.56 21.38
CA LEU A 282 6.17 6.74 20.04
C LEU A 282 6.62 8.08 19.45
N ASP A 283 6.88 8.11 18.15
CA ASP A 283 7.03 9.35 17.41
C ASP A 283 5.66 9.99 17.07
N ARG A 284 5.68 11.16 16.41
CA ARG A 284 4.45 11.86 16.00
C ARG A 284 3.59 11.09 15.01
N GLY A 285 4.15 10.12 14.29
CA GLY A 285 3.45 9.25 13.35
C GLY A 285 2.94 7.96 13.99
N GLY A 286 3.12 7.79 15.31
CA GLY A 286 2.74 6.60 16.07
C GLY A 286 3.72 5.43 15.92
N ARG A 287 4.91 5.64 15.34
CA ARG A 287 5.93 4.60 15.21
C ARG A 287 6.70 4.44 16.50
N VAL A 288 7.03 3.19 16.84
CA VAL A 288 7.74 2.82 18.05
C VAL A 288 9.23 3.17 17.90
N LEU A 289 9.74 3.98 18.83
CA LEU A 289 11.18 4.24 18.93
C LEU A 289 11.88 2.97 19.42
N VAL A 290 12.77 2.43 18.60
CA VAL A 290 13.47 1.18 18.91
C VAL A 290 14.96 1.39 19.14
N ASN A 291 15.57 0.47 19.87
CA ASN A 291 17.02 0.38 20.01
C ASN A 291 17.69 0.07 18.65
N PRO A 292 19.02 0.29 18.50
CA PRO A 292 19.75 -0.03 17.28
C PRO A 292 19.72 -1.51 16.86
N ASP A 293 19.21 -2.39 17.69
CA ASP A 293 18.99 -3.81 17.41
C ASP A 293 17.49 -4.14 17.12
N CYS A 294 16.68 -3.11 16.88
CA CYS A 294 15.21 -3.18 16.67
C CYS A 294 14.42 -3.64 17.90
N SER A 295 15.01 -3.76 19.09
CA SER A 295 14.26 -4.10 20.30
C SER A 295 13.58 -2.89 20.92
N VAL A 296 12.50 -3.11 21.65
CA VAL A 296 11.85 -2.08 22.46
C VAL A 296 12.72 -1.78 23.69
N PRO A 297 12.99 -0.50 24.02
CA PRO A 297 13.72 -0.14 25.24
C PRO A 297 13.06 -0.76 26.48
N GLY A 298 13.87 -1.44 27.32
CA GLY A 298 13.39 -2.17 28.51
C GLY A 298 12.86 -3.59 28.23
N HIS A 299 12.58 -3.93 26.96
CA HIS A 299 12.04 -5.23 26.55
C HIS A 299 12.90 -5.88 25.45
N PRO A 300 14.07 -6.43 25.78
CA PRO A 300 14.98 -7.01 24.79
C PRO A 300 14.40 -8.24 24.06
N GLU A 301 13.31 -8.81 24.54
CA GLU A 301 12.57 -9.93 23.94
C GLU A 301 11.52 -9.46 22.91
N ILE A 302 11.18 -8.15 22.87
CA ILE A 302 10.19 -7.57 21.96
C ILE A 302 10.92 -6.76 20.89
N PHE A 303 10.74 -7.13 19.63
CA PHE A 303 11.28 -6.44 18.48
C PHE A 303 10.17 -5.79 17.67
N VAL A 304 10.41 -4.58 17.17
CA VAL A 304 9.51 -3.90 16.24
C VAL A 304 10.26 -3.61 14.95
N ILE A 305 9.66 -3.97 13.80
CA ILE A 305 10.29 -3.87 12.48
C ILE A 305 9.33 -3.34 11.41
N GLY A 306 9.89 -2.83 10.33
CA GLY A 306 9.15 -2.27 9.19
C GLY A 306 8.52 -0.91 9.51
N ASP A 307 7.43 -0.59 8.84
CA ASP A 307 6.80 0.73 8.90
C ASP A 307 6.32 1.14 10.30
N LEU A 308 6.19 0.19 11.24
CA LEU A 308 5.87 0.47 12.64
C LEU A 308 7.08 0.93 13.45
N ALA A 309 8.30 0.62 13.02
CA ALA A 309 9.51 0.99 13.72
C ALA A 309 9.99 2.40 13.36
N HIS A 310 10.49 3.14 14.36
CA HIS A 310 11.29 4.34 14.17
C HIS A 310 12.73 4.00 14.56
N LEU A 311 13.58 3.88 13.57
CA LEU A 311 15.01 3.64 13.75
C LEU A 311 15.82 4.69 13.01
N ASP A 312 16.75 5.31 13.71
CA ASP A 312 17.67 6.28 13.12
C ASP A 312 18.98 5.61 12.70
N GLN A 313 19.47 5.98 11.53
CA GLN A 313 20.81 5.66 11.07
C GLN A 313 21.52 6.92 10.59
N ASP A 314 22.70 7.17 11.15
CA ASP A 314 23.52 8.35 10.83
C ASP A 314 22.76 9.68 10.99
N GLY A 315 21.89 9.77 12.04
CA GLY A 315 21.08 10.94 12.38
C GLY A 315 19.87 11.17 11.45
N LYS A 316 19.52 10.19 10.65
CA LYS A 316 18.33 10.23 9.79
C LYS A 316 17.45 9.03 10.03
N GLN A 317 16.15 9.27 10.11
CA GLN A 317 15.18 8.22 10.21
C GLN A 317 15.17 7.35 8.94
N LEU A 318 15.11 6.03 9.12
CA LEU A 318 14.94 5.10 8.02
C LEU A 318 13.55 5.24 7.38
N PRO A 319 13.47 5.16 6.05
CA PRO A 319 12.20 5.29 5.35
C PRO A 319 11.31 4.06 5.57
N GLY A 320 9.98 4.25 5.61
CA GLY A 320 8.99 3.18 5.62
C GLY A 320 8.86 2.53 4.23
N VAL A 321 9.81 1.69 3.87
CA VAL A 321 9.83 0.97 2.58
C VAL A 321 10.08 -0.52 2.78
N ALA A 322 9.57 -1.33 1.86
CA ALA A 322 9.66 -2.80 1.92
C ALA A 322 11.09 -3.31 2.14
N GLN A 323 12.08 -2.68 1.53
CA GLN A 323 13.48 -3.12 1.64
C GLN A 323 14.08 -2.90 3.04
N VAL A 324 13.65 -1.88 3.80
CA VAL A 324 14.01 -1.70 5.22
C VAL A 324 13.41 -2.84 6.02
N ALA A 325 12.09 -3.05 5.91
CA ALA A 325 11.37 -4.10 6.61
C ALA A 325 11.97 -5.51 6.37
N MET A 326 12.31 -5.83 5.11
CA MET A 326 12.96 -7.11 4.77
C MET A 326 14.33 -7.29 5.42
N GLN A 327 15.15 -6.22 5.47
CA GLN A 327 16.48 -6.26 6.06
C GLN A 327 16.41 -6.35 7.58
N GLU A 328 15.53 -5.59 8.23
CA GLU A 328 15.27 -5.67 9.67
C GLU A 328 14.78 -7.07 10.06
N GLY A 329 13.82 -7.63 9.33
CA GLY A 329 13.33 -8.99 9.57
C GLY A 329 14.43 -10.04 9.49
N GLY A 330 15.28 -9.97 8.47
CA GLY A 330 16.45 -10.84 8.33
C GLY A 330 17.50 -10.65 9.43
N TYR A 331 17.70 -9.42 9.87
CA TYR A 331 18.63 -9.08 10.95
C TYR A 331 18.14 -9.61 12.30
N VAL A 332 16.89 -9.32 12.68
CA VAL A 332 16.30 -9.77 13.95
C VAL A 332 16.30 -11.29 14.04
N ALA A 333 15.99 -12.01 12.96
CA ALA A 333 16.06 -13.46 12.92
C ALA A 333 17.48 -13.99 13.19
N LYS A 334 18.52 -13.35 12.63
CA LYS A 334 19.92 -13.69 12.90
C LYS A 334 20.31 -13.35 14.34
N LEU A 335 19.86 -12.21 14.86
CA LEU A 335 20.11 -11.79 16.23
C LEU A 335 19.52 -12.81 17.23
N ILE A 336 18.27 -13.27 17.03
CA ILE A 336 17.65 -14.32 17.84
C ILE A 336 18.52 -15.58 17.84
N GLN A 337 18.95 -16.05 16.65
CA GLN A 337 19.80 -17.24 16.54
C GLN A 337 21.14 -17.09 17.26
N LYS A 338 21.75 -15.90 17.25
CA LYS A 338 22.98 -15.59 18.00
C LYS A 338 22.73 -15.57 19.51
N ARG A 339 21.64 -14.93 19.97
CA ARG A 339 21.27 -14.89 21.38
C ARG A 339 21.05 -16.29 21.99
N LEU A 340 20.44 -17.19 21.20
CA LEU A 340 20.27 -18.60 21.61
C LEU A 340 21.62 -19.34 21.82
N LYS A 341 22.70 -18.85 21.21
CA LYS A 341 24.07 -19.36 21.37
C LYS A 341 24.88 -18.54 22.33
N ALA A 342 24.30 -17.57 23.04
CA ALA A 342 24.98 -16.57 23.87
C ALA A 342 26.05 -15.74 23.11
N GLU A 343 25.85 -15.53 21.77
CA GLU A 343 26.70 -14.71 20.92
C GLU A 343 26.18 -13.29 20.85
N THR A 344 27.07 -12.30 20.70
CA THR A 344 26.71 -10.89 20.46
C THR A 344 26.47 -10.59 18.98
N SER A 345 25.77 -9.48 18.69
CA SER A 345 25.57 -8.99 17.33
C SER A 345 25.84 -7.48 17.26
N ALA A 346 26.38 -7.02 16.14
CA ALA A 346 26.45 -5.60 15.87
C ALA A 346 25.03 -5.02 15.68
N PRO A 347 24.85 -3.71 15.88
CA PRO A 347 23.60 -3.01 15.57
C PRO A 347 23.16 -3.22 14.12
N PHE A 348 21.86 -3.03 13.86
CA PHE A 348 21.33 -3.06 12.51
C PHE A 348 21.90 -1.91 11.68
N ARG A 349 22.22 -2.21 10.44
CA ARG A 349 22.55 -1.21 9.42
C ARG A 349 21.80 -1.49 8.14
N TYR A 350 21.01 -0.51 7.73
CA TYR A 350 20.29 -0.55 6.47
C TYR A 350 21.23 -0.29 5.30
N PHE A 351 21.11 -1.10 4.28
CA PHE A 351 21.76 -0.89 2.98
C PHE A 351 20.72 -0.45 1.96
N ASP A 352 20.81 0.81 1.51
CA ASP A 352 19.91 1.37 0.51
C ASP A 352 20.21 0.77 -0.88
N LYS A 353 19.22 0.08 -1.45
CA LYS A 353 19.29 -0.51 -2.78
C LYS A 353 18.80 0.42 -3.87
N GLY A 354 18.38 1.63 -3.51
CA GLY A 354 17.85 2.64 -4.40
C GLY A 354 16.32 2.70 -4.44
N ASN A 355 15.80 3.70 -5.13
CA ASN A 355 14.40 4.02 -5.28
C ASN A 355 13.98 3.93 -6.75
N LEU A 356 12.81 3.36 -7.01
CA LEU A 356 12.26 3.21 -8.36
C LEU A 356 10.77 3.60 -8.33
N ALA A 357 10.32 4.34 -9.34
CA ALA A 357 8.90 4.64 -9.57
C ALA A 357 8.60 4.57 -11.07
N VAL A 358 7.51 3.88 -11.42
CA VAL A 358 7.02 3.85 -12.81
C VAL A 358 5.97 4.94 -12.99
N ILE A 359 6.00 5.61 -14.13
CA ILE A 359 5.01 6.64 -14.47
C ILE A 359 4.05 6.12 -15.54
N GLY A 360 4.55 5.31 -16.44
CA GLY A 360 3.78 4.71 -17.50
C GLY A 360 4.65 3.77 -18.34
N ARG A 361 4.11 3.30 -19.45
CA ARG A 361 4.81 2.40 -20.37
C ARG A 361 6.12 3.02 -20.86
N ALA A 362 7.23 2.28 -20.69
CA ALA A 362 8.58 2.72 -21.00
C ALA A 362 9.00 4.05 -20.32
N ALA A 363 8.29 4.45 -19.26
CA ALA A 363 8.54 5.68 -18.52
C ALA A 363 8.61 5.39 -17.02
N ALA A 364 9.82 5.42 -16.47
CA ALA A 364 10.11 5.29 -15.06
C ALA A 364 11.26 6.20 -14.67
N VAL A 365 11.44 6.38 -13.37
CA VAL A 365 12.61 7.00 -12.77
C VAL A 365 13.24 6.05 -11.76
N ALA A 366 14.56 6.03 -11.69
CA ALA A 366 15.30 5.18 -10.77
C ALA A 366 16.53 5.91 -10.25
N GLN A 367 16.77 5.78 -8.96
CA GLN A 367 17.99 6.19 -8.28
C GLN A 367 18.62 4.97 -7.63
N ILE A 368 19.85 4.63 -7.99
CA ILE A 368 20.64 3.54 -7.39
C ILE A 368 21.99 4.11 -6.99
N GLY A 369 22.16 4.43 -5.71
CA GLY A 369 23.32 5.19 -5.23
C GLY A 369 23.43 6.53 -5.97
N PRO A 370 24.56 6.84 -6.63
CA PRO A 370 24.76 8.08 -7.39
C PRO A 370 24.14 8.03 -8.80
N LEU A 371 23.68 6.86 -9.25
CA LEU A 371 23.16 6.68 -10.61
C LEU A 371 21.70 7.11 -10.70
N HIS A 372 21.40 8.07 -11.58
CA HIS A 372 20.05 8.51 -11.92
C HIS A 372 19.68 7.99 -13.30
N MET A 373 18.62 7.22 -13.39
CA MET A 373 18.09 6.66 -14.64
C MET A 373 16.66 7.13 -14.87
N SER A 374 16.26 7.25 -16.14
CA SER A 374 14.88 7.59 -16.53
C SER A 374 14.50 6.95 -17.86
N GLY A 375 13.19 6.94 -18.17
CA GLY A 375 12.66 6.38 -19.42
C GLY A 375 12.73 4.86 -19.47
N LEU A 376 12.99 4.30 -20.65
CA LEU A 376 12.96 2.86 -20.91
C LEU A 376 13.96 2.07 -20.04
N LEU A 377 15.17 2.56 -19.83
CA LEU A 377 16.18 1.87 -19.01
C LEU A 377 15.73 1.75 -17.54
N ALA A 378 15.23 2.84 -16.97
CA ALA A 378 14.67 2.83 -15.62
C ALA A 378 13.44 1.91 -15.54
N TRP A 379 12.60 1.87 -16.59
CA TRP A 379 11.41 1.02 -16.67
C TRP A 379 11.79 -0.48 -16.70
N LEU A 380 12.79 -0.87 -17.52
CA LEU A 380 13.31 -2.25 -17.54
C LEU A 380 13.91 -2.64 -16.18
N THR A 381 14.64 -1.74 -15.54
CA THR A 381 15.20 -1.94 -14.19
C THR A 381 14.06 -2.14 -13.17
N TRP A 382 13.04 -1.28 -13.20
CA TRP A 382 11.86 -1.39 -12.35
C TRP A 382 11.15 -2.74 -12.52
N LEU A 383 10.91 -3.14 -13.78
CA LEU A 383 10.27 -4.41 -14.13
C LEU A 383 11.05 -5.61 -13.57
N PHE A 384 12.37 -5.64 -13.81
CA PHE A 384 13.23 -6.71 -13.34
C PHE A 384 13.24 -6.81 -11.80
N VAL A 385 13.45 -5.68 -11.11
CA VAL A 385 13.50 -5.64 -9.65
C VAL A 385 12.18 -6.14 -9.05
N HIS A 386 11.03 -5.63 -9.51
CA HIS A 386 9.73 -6.00 -8.95
C HIS A 386 9.39 -7.48 -9.20
N LEU A 387 9.73 -8.00 -10.39
CA LEU A 387 9.55 -9.42 -10.71
C LEU A 387 10.41 -10.31 -9.80
N MET A 388 11.66 -9.93 -9.53
CA MET A 388 12.56 -10.73 -8.69
C MET A 388 12.12 -10.77 -7.22
N TYR A 389 11.50 -9.72 -6.71
CA TYR A 389 11.02 -9.66 -5.32
C TYR A 389 9.62 -10.27 -5.14
N LEU A 390 8.88 -10.52 -6.21
CA LEU A 390 7.58 -11.21 -6.13
C LEU A 390 7.77 -12.63 -5.55
N VAL A 391 6.93 -12.99 -4.57
CA VAL A 391 7.26 -14.08 -3.62
C VAL A 391 7.23 -15.47 -4.24
N GLU A 392 6.29 -15.80 -5.13
CA GLU A 392 6.18 -17.14 -5.73
C GLU A 392 6.66 -17.16 -7.18
N PHE A 393 7.30 -18.27 -7.59
CA PHE A 393 7.78 -18.42 -8.97
C PHE A 393 6.63 -18.42 -10.00
N SER A 394 5.52 -19.06 -9.68
CA SER A 394 4.32 -19.04 -10.53
C SER A 394 3.82 -17.62 -10.79
N ASN A 395 3.74 -16.80 -9.74
CA ASN A 395 3.31 -15.40 -9.86
C ASN A 395 4.29 -14.58 -10.70
N ARG A 396 5.60 -14.82 -10.58
CA ARG A 396 6.61 -14.17 -11.44
C ARG A 396 6.38 -14.45 -12.92
N VAL A 397 6.12 -15.71 -13.27
CA VAL A 397 5.86 -16.09 -14.66
C VAL A 397 4.57 -15.48 -15.17
N LEU A 398 3.49 -15.54 -14.39
CA LEU A 398 2.19 -14.98 -14.76
C LEU A 398 2.27 -13.47 -14.96
N VAL A 399 2.84 -12.75 -14.00
CA VAL A 399 3.01 -11.29 -14.09
C VAL A 399 3.90 -10.90 -15.26
N PHE A 400 4.99 -11.64 -15.51
CA PHE A 400 5.85 -11.39 -16.66
C PHE A 400 5.11 -11.54 -18.00
N VAL A 401 4.32 -12.60 -18.15
CA VAL A 401 3.51 -12.86 -19.36
C VAL A 401 2.44 -11.79 -19.52
N HIS A 402 1.73 -11.43 -18.44
CA HIS A 402 0.72 -10.36 -18.46
C HIS A 402 1.33 -9.01 -18.83
N TRP A 403 2.49 -8.66 -18.28
CA TRP A 403 3.17 -7.42 -18.66
C TRP A 403 3.60 -7.42 -20.14
N GLY A 404 4.05 -8.57 -20.66
CA GLY A 404 4.36 -8.72 -22.08
C GLY A 404 3.13 -8.49 -22.95
N PHE A 405 1.99 -9.09 -22.59
CA PHE A 405 0.72 -8.93 -23.30
C PHE A 405 0.21 -7.49 -23.22
N LEU A 406 0.17 -6.91 -22.03
CA LEU A 406 -0.21 -5.51 -21.80
C LEU A 406 0.67 -4.56 -22.61
N TYR A 407 1.98 -4.83 -22.66
CA TYR A 407 2.92 -4.01 -23.44
C TYR A 407 2.64 -4.06 -24.94
N LEU A 408 2.16 -5.18 -25.47
CA LEU A 408 1.86 -5.31 -26.90
C LEU A 408 0.47 -4.79 -27.28
N THR A 409 -0.54 -5.00 -26.44
CA THR A 409 -1.95 -4.80 -26.80
C THR A 409 -2.62 -3.58 -26.16
N TRP A 410 -2.08 -3.02 -25.07
CA TRP A 410 -2.75 -2.04 -24.21
C TRP A 410 -4.01 -2.57 -23.50
N ASP A 411 -4.30 -3.86 -23.62
CA ASP A 411 -5.48 -4.48 -23.04
C ASP A 411 -5.22 -4.86 -21.56
N ARG A 412 -6.05 -4.33 -20.66
CA ARG A 412 -6.02 -4.60 -19.23
C ARG A 412 -7.09 -5.63 -18.91
N GLY A 413 -6.71 -6.90 -18.81
CA GLY A 413 -7.64 -8.04 -18.69
C GLY A 413 -8.45 -8.07 -17.39
N ALA A 414 -8.02 -7.38 -16.32
CA ALA A 414 -8.69 -7.37 -15.03
C ALA A 414 -9.64 -6.16 -14.82
N ARG A 415 -10.16 -5.57 -15.90
CA ARG A 415 -11.12 -4.45 -15.88
C ARG A 415 -12.53 -4.92 -15.49
N LEU A 416 -12.68 -5.38 -14.27
CA LEU A 416 -13.94 -5.88 -13.74
C LEU A 416 -14.48 -4.94 -12.67
N ILE A 417 -15.72 -4.49 -12.84
CA ILE A 417 -16.49 -3.82 -11.79
C ILE A 417 -17.04 -4.93 -10.89
N THR A 418 -16.53 -5.03 -9.68
CA THR A 418 -16.90 -6.05 -8.68
C THR A 418 -17.25 -5.38 -7.36
N GLY A 419 -18.12 -6.00 -6.57
CA GLY A 419 -18.61 -5.44 -5.31
C GLY A 419 -20.00 -4.80 -5.45
N SER A 420 -20.55 -4.32 -4.36
CA SER A 420 -21.78 -3.52 -4.33
C SER A 420 -21.49 -2.10 -4.84
N ASP A 421 -22.53 -1.45 -5.34
CA ASP A 421 -22.43 -0.06 -5.81
C ASP A 421 -22.14 0.86 -4.62
N PRO A 422 -20.97 1.56 -4.59
CA PRO A 422 -20.61 2.42 -3.47
C PRO A 422 -21.61 3.57 -3.22
N LEU A 423 -22.46 3.89 -4.19
CA LEU A 423 -23.50 4.91 -4.09
C LEU A 423 -24.80 4.38 -3.48
N THR A 424 -24.96 3.06 -3.36
CA THR A 424 -26.17 2.42 -2.83
C THR A 424 -25.99 1.86 -1.43
N ASP A 425 -24.77 1.70 -0.95
CA ASP A 425 -24.47 1.11 0.37
C ASP A 425 -24.88 2.02 1.55
N ASP A 426 -25.14 3.31 1.32
CA ASP A 426 -25.63 4.25 2.34
C ASP A 426 -27.15 4.39 2.39
N VAL A 427 -27.91 3.70 1.52
CA VAL A 427 -29.38 3.70 1.55
C VAL A 427 -29.87 2.48 2.31
N PRO A 428 -30.54 2.61 3.48
CA PRO A 428 -31.12 1.48 4.19
C PRO A 428 -32.00 0.65 3.25
N ILE A 429 -31.87 -0.68 3.29
CA ILE A 429 -32.59 -1.63 2.41
C ILE A 429 -34.12 -1.36 2.38
N GLN A 430 -34.66 -0.75 3.41
CA GLN A 430 -36.07 -0.34 3.49
C GLN A 430 -36.45 0.80 2.52
N GLU A 431 -35.55 1.71 2.17
CA GLU A 431 -35.84 2.80 1.21
C GLU A 431 -35.68 2.35 -0.24
N MET A 432 -34.84 1.35 -0.52
CA MET A 432 -34.70 0.80 -1.87
C MET A 432 -35.96 0.07 -2.37
N SER A 433 -36.70 -0.59 -1.47
CA SER A 433 -37.98 -1.25 -1.81
C SER A 433 -39.10 -0.24 -2.13
N ALA A 434 -39.12 0.88 -1.44
CA ALA A 434 -40.10 1.96 -1.65
C ALA A 434 -39.83 2.73 -2.96
N SER A 435 -38.57 3.01 -3.27
CA SER A 435 -38.17 3.72 -4.51
C SER A 435 -38.36 2.87 -5.78
N ARG A 436 -38.16 1.54 -5.70
CA ARG A 436 -38.45 0.64 -6.81
C ARG A 436 -39.94 0.47 -7.05
N ALA A 437 -40.76 0.41 -5.99
CA ALA A 437 -42.22 0.34 -6.13
C ALA A 437 -42.86 1.63 -6.71
N ALA A 438 -42.24 2.80 -6.42
CA ALA A 438 -42.69 4.07 -6.98
C ALA A 438 -42.31 4.29 -8.47
N LYS A 439 -41.26 3.62 -8.98
CA LYS A 439 -40.83 3.71 -10.39
C LYS A 439 -41.51 2.67 -11.30
N THR A 440 -42.07 1.62 -10.76
CA THR A 440 -42.78 0.57 -11.52
C THR A 440 -44.29 0.77 -11.51
N GLY A 441 -44.81 2.00 -11.51
CA GLY A 441 -46.24 2.31 -11.56
C GLY A 441 -47.03 1.38 -12.48
N ILE A 442 -47.41 0.20 -11.96
CA ILE A 442 -48.41 -0.70 -12.49
C ILE A 442 -49.52 -0.73 -11.47
N GLN A 443 -50.64 -0.08 -11.85
CA GLN A 443 -51.93 -0.28 -11.23
C GLN A 443 -52.39 -1.72 -11.40
#